data_6edacc948ec407d53aecf301c94a2c5c
#
_entry.id   6edacc948ec407d53aecf301c94a2c5c
#
_cell.length_a   1.000
_cell.length_b   1.000
_cell.length_c   1.000
_cell.angle_alpha   90.00
_cell.angle_beta   90.00
_cell.angle_gamma   90.00
#
_symmetry.space_group_name_H-M   'P 1'
#
loop_
_entity.id
_entity.type
_entity.pdbx_description
1 polymer ?
#
loop_
_entity_poly.entity_id
_entity_poly.type
_entity_poly.pdbx_seq_one_letter_code
_entity_poly.pdbx_strand_id
1 'polypeptide(L)'
;MWAEYRDSTAIRKAEDFAKFTIASLMVDPLDKTHQAEVVEYDFQSAGAFLVNNLTAKLALTLFPPGRPSFQIELDDTLQELAAANGIDQSELHSRTADLERRATRRLFVNASLSKLHRILKLLVVTGNALFYREPGTGKMLVWTMQSYTIRRTSHGDPAVVVLRQQMPFRELTPEIQADAQAKQIAKRDSDKCDLY
;
A
#
# COMPACT_ATOMS: atom_id res chain seq x y z
N MET A 1 13.79 18.05 -4.06
CA MET A 1 13.59 16.69 -3.49
C MET A 1 12.64 15.82 -4.32
N TRP A 2 11.35 16.16 -4.49
CA TRP A 2 10.42 15.34 -5.29
C TRP A 2 10.90 15.12 -6.73
N ALA A 3 11.16 16.18 -7.48
CA ALA A 3 11.59 16.09 -8.88
C ALA A 3 12.97 15.43 -9.05
N GLU A 4 13.84 15.59 -8.07
CA GLU A 4 15.21 15.09 -8.08
C GLU A 4 15.28 13.56 -7.97
N TYR A 5 14.39 12.95 -7.16
CA TYR A 5 14.40 11.49 -6.91
C TYR A 5 13.37 10.74 -7.73
N ARG A 6 12.58 11.42 -8.55
CA ARG A 6 11.55 10.80 -9.38
C ARG A 6 12.17 10.08 -10.58
N ASP A 7 12.06 8.76 -10.62
CA ASP A 7 12.42 7.96 -11.78
C ASP A 7 11.32 8.01 -12.85
N SER A 8 11.42 9.01 -13.73
CA SER A 8 10.46 9.20 -14.82
C SER A 8 10.47 8.04 -15.84
N THR A 9 11.58 7.33 -15.98
CA THR A 9 11.71 6.21 -16.91
C THR A 9 10.95 4.99 -16.38
N ALA A 10 11.10 4.67 -15.09
CA ALA A 10 10.37 3.57 -14.47
C ALA A 10 8.86 3.84 -14.44
N ILE A 11 8.45 5.07 -14.15
CA ILE A 11 7.04 5.47 -14.14
C ILE A 11 6.44 5.31 -15.54
N ARG A 12 7.09 5.80 -16.59
CA ARG A 12 6.61 5.67 -17.97
C ARG A 12 6.48 4.22 -18.42
N LYS A 13 7.44 3.35 -18.08
CA LYS A 13 7.32 1.91 -18.34
C LYS A 13 6.14 1.29 -17.60
N ALA A 14 5.90 1.67 -16.35
CA ALA A 14 4.76 1.19 -15.59
C ALA A 14 3.42 1.64 -16.17
N GLU A 15 3.34 2.87 -16.68
CA GLU A 15 2.18 3.40 -17.41
C GLU A 15 1.94 2.63 -18.71
N ASP A 16 2.99 2.35 -19.48
CA ASP A 16 2.88 1.55 -20.69
C ASP A 16 2.40 0.13 -20.38
N PHE A 17 2.91 -0.53 -19.36
CA PHE A 17 2.41 -1.84 -18.93
C PHE A 17 0.94 -1.79 -18.46
N ALA A 18 0.55 -0.71 -17.79
CA ALA A 18 -0.82 -0.52 -17.36
C ALA A 18 -1.78 -0.35 -18.55
N LYS A 19 -1.38 0.35 -19.62
CA LYS A 19 -2.18 0.50 -20.85
C LYS A 19 -2.56 -0.85 -21.47
N PHE A 20 -1.62 -1.80 -21.51
CA PHE A 20 -1.87 -3.15 -22.05
C PHE A 20 -2.57 -4.10 -21.08
N THR A 21 -2.77 -3.70 -19.83
CA THR A 21 -3.37 -4.54 -18.79
C THR A 21 -4.57 -3.87 -18.14
N ILE A 22 -4.34 -3.04 -17.12
CA ILE A 22 -5.38 -2.31 -16.38
C ILE A 22 -5.00 -0.83 -16.38
N ALA A 23 -5.42 -0.10 -17.41
CA ALA A 23 -5.06 1.30 -17.62
C ALA A 23 -5.40 2.20 -16.40
N SER A 24 -6.55 1.96 -15.78
CA SER A 24 -6.99 2.71 -14.60
C SER A 24 -6.13 2.52 -13.33
N LEU A 25 -5.17 1.58 -13.36
CA LEU A 25 -4.30 1.31 -12.20
C LEU A 25 -3.26 2.41 -12.01
N MET A 26 -2.81 3.04 -13.11
CA MET A 26 -1.74 4.05 -13.15
C MET A 26 -2.25 5.43 -13.58
N VAL A 27 -3.49 5.77 -13.25
CA VAL A 27 -3.99 7.13 -13.43
C VAL A 27 -3.52 7.99 -12.26
N ASP A 28 -2.80 9.08 -12.56
CA ASP A 28 -2.39 10.06 -11.54
C ASP A 28 -3.64 10.85 -11.10
N PRO A 29 -4.07 10.75 -9.83
CA PRO A 29 -5.23 11.48 -9.33
C PRO A 29 -5.01 13.00 -9.28
N LEU A 30 -3.76 13.44 -9.42
CA LEU A 30 -3.38 14.86 -9.39
C LEU A 30 -3.25 15.48 -10.79
N ASP A 31 -3.18 14.65 -11.81
CA ASP A 31 -3.10 15.13 -13.19
C ASP A 31 -4.51 15.44 -13.71
N LYS A 32 -4.82 16.74 -13.76
CA LYS A 32 -6.10 17.24 -14.25
C LYS A 32 -6.31 16.96 -15.74
N THR A 33 -5.22 16.80 -16.51
CA THR A 33 -5.27 16.50 -17.95
C THR A 33 -5.79 15.08 -18.16
N HIS A 34 -5.36 14.13 -17.33
CA HIS A 34 -5.81 12.73 -17.44
C HIS A 34 -7.23 12.48 -16.91
N GLN A 35 -7.79 13.39 -16.13
CA GLN A 35 -9.20 13.27 -15.67
C GLN A 35 -10.19 13.58 -16.79
N ALA A 36 -9.77 14.29 -17.83
CA ALA A 36 -10.61 14.69 -18.97
C ALA A 36 -10.34 13.86 -20.23
N GLU A 37 -9.17 13.24 -20.34
CA GLU A 37 -8.86 12.34 -21.44
C GLU A 37 -9.49 10.98 -21.22
N VAL A 38 -10.21 10.52 -22.22
CA VAL A 38 -10.68 9.13 -22.29
C VAL A 38 -9.43 8.26 -22.23
N VAL A 39 -9.31 7.46 -21.15
CA VAL A 39 -8.25 6.47 -21.05
C VAL A 39 -8.37 5.59 -22.31
N GLU A 40 -7.38 5.66 -23.19
CA GLU A 40 -7.35 4.78 -24.35
C GLU A 40 -7.29 3.34 -23.87
N TYR A 41 -8.39 2.65 -24.03
CA TYR A 41 -8.46 1.22 -23.77
C TYR A 41 -8.04 0.48 -25.03
N ASP A 42 -7.06 -0.39 -24.90
CA ASP A 42 -6.84 -1.40 -25.93
C ASP A 42 -8.11 -2.23 -26.11
N PHE A 43 -8.47 -2.51 -27.36
CA PHE A 43 -9.65 -3.32 -27.71
C PHE A 43 -9.58 -4.77 -27.20
N GLN A 44 -8.50 -5.16 -26.52
CA GLN A 44 -8.30 -6.49 -25.97
C GLN A 44 -8.32 -6.47 -24.45
N SER A 45 -9.29 -7.18 -23.88
CA SER A 45 -9.38 -7.39 -22.42
C SER A 45 -8.47 -8.52 -21.89
N ALA A 46 -7.68 -9.16 -22.74
CA ALA A 46 -6.86 -10.31 -22.38
C ALA A 46 -5.87 -9.99 -21.25
N GLY A 47 -5.16 -8.85 -21.34
CA GLY A 47 -4.23 -8.41 -20.31
C GLY A 47 -4.89 -8.18 -18.96
N ALA A 48 -6.04 -7.50 -18.97
CA ALA A 48 -6.82 -7.25 -17.75
C ALA A 48 -7.34 -8.57 -17.13
N PHE A 49 -7.81 -9.50 -17.95
CA PHE A 49 -8.27 -10.81 -17.52
C PHE A 49 -7.13 -11.61 -16.85
N LEU A 50 -5.97 -11.67 -17.49
CA LEU A 50 -4.80 -12.39 -16.98
C LEU A 50 -4.32 -11.82 -15.64
N VAL A 51 -4.20 -10.48 -15.53
CA VAL A 51 -3.81 -9.81 -14.28
C VAL A 51 -4.82 -10.06 -13.17
N ASN A 52 -6.12 -9.96 -13.47
CA ASN A 52 -7.16 -10.20 -12.47
C ASN A 52 -7.16 -11.66 -12.00
N ASN A 53 -7.01 -12.63 -12.90
CA ASN A 53 -6.94 -14.05 -12.58
C ASN A 53 -5.70 -14.37 -11.72
N LEU A 54 -4.51 -13.89 -12.14
CA LEU A 54 -3.28 -14.08 -11.38
C LEU A 54 -3.37 -13.45 -10.00
N THR A 55 -3.88 -12.23 -9.91
CA THR A 55 -4.06 -11.53 -8.63
C THR A 55 -5.02 -12.27 -7.71
N ALA A 56 -6.13 -12.80 -8.25
CA ALA A 56 -7.08 -13.57 -7.46
C ALA A 56 -6.44 -14.86 -6.91
N LYS A 57 -5.68 -15.57 -7.74
CA LYS A 57 -4.95 -16.79 -7.31
C LYS A 57 -3.91 -16.45 -6.24
N LEU A 58 -3.12 -15.39 -6.42
CA LEU A 58 -2.16 -14.94 -5.43
C LEU A 58 -2.84 -14.54 -4.12
N ALA A 59 -3.96 -13.84 -4.19
CA ALA A 59 -4.71 -13.44 -3.00
C ALA A 59 -5.24 -14.66 -2.23
N LEU A 60 -5.76 -15.67 -2.92
CA LEU A 60 -6.24 -16.91 -2.30
C LEU A 60 -5.10 -17.74 -1.69
N THR A 61 -3.93 -17.72 -2.29
CA THR A 61 -2.75 -18.45 -1.79
C THR A 61 -2.14 -17.76 -0.58
N LEU A 62 -1.98 -16.42 -0.64
CA LEU A 62 -1.37 -15.65 0.44
C LEU A 62 -2.32 -15.41 1.62
N PHE A 63 -3.62 -15.29 1.33
CA PHE A 63 -4.64 -14.96 2.31
C PHE A 63 -5.82 -15.93 2.20
N PRO A 64 -5.62 -17.21 2.56
CA PRO A 64 -6.68 -18.23 2.44
C PRO A 64 -7.85 -17.87 3.36
N PRO A 65 -9.11 -17.95 2.86
CA PRO A 65 -10.28 -17.71 3.68
C PRO A 65 -10.42 -18.80 4.76
N GLY A 66 -10.70 -18.38 5.99
CA GLY A 66 -10.95 -19.27 7.11
C GLY A 66 -9.71 -19.94 7.73
N ARG A 67 -8.51 -19.61 7.25
CA ARG A 67 -7.25 -20.11 7.83
C ARG A 67 -6.33 -18.91 8.16
N PRO A 68 -5.44 -19.04 9.17
CA PRO A 68 -4.39 -18.05 9.40
C PRO A 68 -3.50 -17.94 8.16
N SER A 69 -3.10 -16.70 7.83
CA SER A 69 -2.19 -16.41 6.71
C SER A 69 -0.71 -16.64 7.06
N PHE A 70 -0.43 -16.87 8.32
CA PHE A 70 0.92 -17.11 8.85
C PHE A 70 0.83 -18.03 10.07
N GLN A 71 1.93 -18.67 10.38
CA GLN A 71 2.11 -19.52 11.54
C GLN A 71 3.18 -18.90 12.44
N ILE A 72 2.97 -18.96 13.75
CA ILE A 72 3.95 -18.51 14.74
C ILE A 72 4.76 -19.72 15.18
N GLU A 73 6.03 -19.74 14.81
CA GLU A 73 6.98 -20.71 15.32
C GLU A 73 7.64 -20.13 16.58
N LEU A 74 7.65 -20.90 17.64
CA LEU A 74 8.31 -20.51 18.88
C LEU A 74 9.73 -21.06 18.87
N ASP A 75 10.67 -20.19 19.22
CA ASP A 75 12.06 -20.57 19.42
C ASP A 75 12.19 -21.58 20.58
N ASP A 76 13.19 -22.46 20.49
CA ASP A 76 13.46 -23.50 21.49
C ASP A 76 13.61 -22.92 22.91
N THR A 77 14.26 -21.74 23.00
CA THR A 77 14.41 -21.01 24.27
C THR A 77 13.09 -20.62 24.91
N LEU A 78 12.10 -20.21 24.09
CA LEU A 78 10.76 -19.87 24.56
C LEU A 78 9.96 -21.12 24.96
N GLN A 79 10.18 -22.24 24.27
CA GLN A 79 9.56 -23.52 24.60
C GLN A 79 10.09 -24.06 25.94
N GLU A 80 11.41 -23.99 26.18
CA GLU A 80 12.05 -24.38 27.43
C GLU A 80 11.57 -23.48 28.61
N LEU A 81 11.46 -22.19 28.36
CA LEU A 81 10.98 -21.21 29.36
C LEU A 81 9.51 -21.45 29.72
N ALA A 82 8.70 -21.83 28.76
CA ALA A 82 7.30 -22.19 28.97
C ALA A 82 7.20 -23.48 29.82
N ALA A 83 8.00 -24.50 29.48
CA ALA A 83 8.07 -25.76 30.24
C ALA A 83 8.54 -25.55 31.68
N ALA A 84 9.55 -24.67 31.89
CA ALA A 84 10.02 -24.29 33.22
C ALA A 84 8.97 -23.58 34.07
N ASN A 85 8.02 -22.87 33.40
CA ASN A 85 6.88 -22.24 34.08
C ASN A 85 5.63 -23.15 34.17
N GLY A 86 5.76 -24.44 33.86
CA GLY A 86 4.68 -25.40 33.97
C GLY A 86 3.60 -25.28 32.90
N ILE A 87 3.89 -24.61 31.78
CA ILE A 87 2.97 -24.50 30.63
C ILE A 87 3.18 -25.72 29.74
N ASP A 88 2.12 -26.53 29.56
CA ASP A 88 2.16 -27.69 28.68
C ASP A 88 2.24 -27.28 27.19
N GLN A 89 2.94 -28.09 26.40
CA GLN A 89 3.09 -27.84 24.96
C GLN A 89 1.73 -27.71 24.23
N SER A 90 0.74 -28.48 24.64
CA SER A 90 -0.61 -28.40 24.03
C SER A 90 -1.28 -27.05 24.33
N GLU A 91 -1.09 -26.52 25.53
CA GLU A 91 -1.60 -25.20 25.93
C GLU A 91 -0.86 -24.09 25.15
N LEU A 92 0.44 -24.24 24.99
CA LEU A 92 1.26 -23.30 24.24
C LEU A 92 0.83 -23.22 22.76
N HIS A 93 0.62 -24.38 22.11
CA HIS A 93 0.11 -24.44 20.75
C HIS A 93 -1.31 -23.88 20.61
N SER A 94 -2.18 -24.12 21.59
CA SER A 94 -3.51 -23.54 21.60
C SER A 94 -3.50 -22.02 21.67
N ARG A 95 -2.65 -21.46 22.54
CA ARG A 95 -2.51 -20.00 22.70
C ARG A 95 -1.91 -19.34 21.46
N THR A 96 -0.90 -19.94 20.84
CA THR A 96 -0.32 -19.44 19.57
C THR A 96 -1.34 -19.49 18.42
N ALA A 97 -2.08 -20.57 18.28
CA ALA A 97 -3.16 -20.69 17.29
C ALA A 97 -4.26 -19.62 17.47
N ASP A 98 -4.58 -19.27 18.73
CA ASP A 98 -5.52 -18.18 19.01
C ASP A 98 -4.95 -16.81 18.64
N LEU A 99 -3.67 -16.59 18.87
CA LEU A 99 -2.99 -15.36 18.46
C LEU A 99 -2.97 -15.22 16.94
N GLU A 100 -2.65 -16.28 16.21
CA GLU A 100 -2.66 -16.32 14.74
C GLU A 100 -4.05 -15.97 14.18
N ARG A 101 -5.10 -16.58 14.73
CA ARG A 101 -6.48 -16.31 14.32
C ARG A 101 -6.89 -14.87 14.62
N ARG A 102 -6.54 -14.33 15.79
CA ARG A 102 -6.84 -12.94 16.17
C ARG A 102 -6.07 -11.95 15.30
N ALA A 103 -4.79 -12.20 15.05
CA ALA A 103 -3.95 -11.34 14.21
C ALA A 103 -4.42 -11.36 12.75
N THR A 104 -4.74 -12.53 12.19
CA THR A 104 -5.31 -12.67 10.85
C THR A 104 -6.65 -11.92 10.75
N ARG A 105 -7.54 -12.10 11.71
CA ARG A 105 -8.81 -11.34 11.74
C ARG A 105 -8.58 -9.84 11.77
N ARG A 106 -7.62 -9.37 12.57
CA ARG A 106 -7.29 -7.95 12.69
C ARG A 106 -6.67 -7.39 11.41
N LEU A 107 -5.88 -8.21 10.71
CA LEU A 107 -5.37 -7.87 9.39
C LEU A 107 -6.51 -7.64 8.39
N PHE A 108 -7.48 -8.53 8.32
CA PHE A 108 -8.61 -8.42 7.40
C PHE A 108 -9.59 -7.29 7.75
N VAL A 109 -9.78 -6.99 9.01
CA VAL A 109 -10.63 -5.87 9.45
C VAL A 109 -9.98 -4.52 9.08
N ASN A 110 -8.68 -4.39 9.27
CA ASN A 110 -7.95 -3.14 9.06
C ASN A 110 -7.45 -2.98 7.62
N ALA A 111 -7.00 -4.08 7.00
CA ALA A 111 -6.62 -4.12 5.60
C ALA A 111 -7.79 -4.69 4.81
N SER A 112 -8.62 -3.82 4.25
CA SER A 112 -9.68 -4.25 3.34
C SER A 112 -9.09 -5.16 2.25
N LEU A 113 -9.72 -6.32 1.99
CA LEU A 113 -9.33 -7.23 0.91
C LEU A 113 -9.14 -6.52 -0.43
N SER A 114 -9.93 -5.47 -0.69
CA SER A 114 -9.79 -4.65 -1.88
C SER A 114 -8.43 -3.92 -1.96
N LYS A 115 -7.89 -3.48 -0.83
CA LYS A 115 -6.56 -2.85 -0.78
C LYS A 115 -5.45 -3.86 -1.00
N LEU A 116 -5.57 -5.05 -0.43
CA LEU A 116 -4.63 -6.15 -0.68
C LEU A 116 -4.64 -6.56 -2.16
N HIS A 117 -5.81 -6.71 -2.78
CA HIS A 117 -5.92 -6.95 -4.21
C HIS A 117 -5.29 -5.82 -5.04
N ARG A 118 -5.47 -4.55 -4.62
CA ARG A 118 -4.83 -3.41 -5.30
C ARG A 118 -3.31 -3.47 -5.21
N ILE A 119 -2.75 -3.81 -4.05
CA ILE A 119 -1.31 -4.01 -3.89
C ILE A 119 -0.80 -5.11 -4.82
N LEU A 120 -1.47 -6.27 -4.85
CA LEU A 120 -1.09 -7.38 -5.71
C LEU A 120 -1.18 -7.01 -7.19
N LYS A 121 -2.21 -6.27 -7.62
CA LYS A 121 -2.31 -5.76 -8.99
C LYS A 121 -1.15 -4.82 -9.34
N LEU A 122 -0.83 -3.89 -8.45
CA LEU A 122 0.31 -2.99 -8.64
C LEU A 122 1.62 -3.78 -8.75
N LEU A 123 1.86 -4.76 -7.88
CA LEU A 123 3.05 -5.60 -7.94
C LEU A 123 3.14 -6.41 -9.23
N VAL A 124 2.02 -6.98 -9.70
CA VAL A 124 2.00 -7.78 -10.94
C VAL A 124 2.24 -6.91 -12.17
N VAL A 125 1.65 -5.71 -12.23
CA VAL A 125 1.72 -4.84 -13.42
C VAL A 125 2.98 -3.98 -13.42
N THR A 126 3.32 -3.36 -12.28
CA THR A 126 4.39 -2.35 -12.21
C THR A 126 5.63 -2.83 -11.47
N GLY A 127 5.57 -3.98 -10.80
CA GLY A 127 6.65 -4.47 -9.95
C GLY A 127 6.82 -3.69 -8.64
N ASN A 128 6.03 -2.63 -8.42
CA ASN A 128 6.19 -1.74 -7.27
C ASN A 128 4.84 -1.36 -6.67
N ALA A 129 4.79 -1.35 -5.35
CA ALA A 129 3.65 -0.83 -4.59
C ALA A 129 4.16 -0.25 -3.28
N LEU A 130 3.66 0.92 -2.90
CA LEU A 130 3.89 1.47 -1.58
C LEU A 130 2.62 1.35 -0.76
N PHE A 131 2.74 0.74 0.41
CA PHE A 131 1.66 0.73 1.38
C PHE A 131 2.17 1.21 2.73
N TYR A 132 1.30 1.89 3.45
CA TYR A 132 1.56 2.38 4.79
C TYR A 132 0.41 1.97 5.70
N ARG A 133 0.75 1.49 6.87
CA ARG A 133 -0.22 1.19 7.91
C ARG A 133 -0.19 2.29 8.95
N GLU A 134 -1.29 3.01 9.06
CA GLU A 134 -1.40 4.11 10.00
C GLU A 134 -1.31 3.61 11.46
N PRO A 135 -0.39 4.14 12.27
CA PRO A 135 -0.31 3.81 13.68
C PRO A 135 -1.61 4.20 14.40
N GLY A 136 -2.09 3.35 15.29
CA GLY A 136 -3.32 3.58 16.07
C GLY A 136 -4.59 3.08 15.37
N THR A 137 -4.94 3.57 14.19
CA THR A 137 -6.15 3.13 13.47
C THR A 137 -5.95 1.80 12.76
N GLY A 138 -4.71 1.47 12.38
CA GLY A 138 -4.37 0.28 11.60
C GLY A 138 -4.85 0.33 10.16
N LYS A 139 -5.39 1.46 9.70
CA LYS A 139 -5.81 1.65 8.30
C LYS A 139 -4.64 1.49 7.35
N MET A 140 -4.87 0.78 6.27
CA MET A 140 -3.88 0.61 5.21
C MET A 140 -4.12 1.63 4.10
N LEU A 141 -3.09 2.37 3.73
CA LEU A 141 -3.06 3.29 2.60
C LEU A 141 -2.14 2.71 1.53
N VAL A 142 -2.54 2.85 0.26
CA VAL A 142 -1.81 2.28 -0.88
C VAL A 142 -1.62 3.35 -1.93
N TRP A 143 -0.38 3.53 -2.37
CA TRP A 143 0.01 4.51 -3.38
C TRP A 143 0.63 3.86 -4.61
N THR A 144 0.40 4.48 -5.75
CA THR A 144 1.03 4.13 -7.02
C THR A 144 2.40 4.80 -7.14
N MET A 145 3.23 4.33 -8.06
CA MET A 145 4.55 4.90 -8.33
C MET A 145 4.52 6.39 -8.72
N GLN A 146 3.39 6.88 -9.19
CA GLN A 146 3.20 8.30 -9.55
C GLN A 146 3.13 9.21 -8.31
N SER A 147 2.70 8.66 -7.17
CA SER A 147 2.43 9.41 -5.94
C SER A 147 3.57 9.37 -4.92
N TYR A 148 4.65 8.64 -5.17
CA TYR A 148 5.79 8.59 -4.26
C TYR A 148 7.13 8.52 -4.98
N THR A 149 8.18 8.92 -4.29
CA THR A 149 9.56 8.73 -4.73
C THR A 149 10.42 8.25 -3.57
N ILE A 150 11.42 7.44 -3.87
CA ILE A 150 12.28 6.81 -2.87
C ILE A 150 13.74 7.10 -3.23
N ARG A 151 14.47 7.66 -2.27
CA ARG A 151 15.93 7.65 -2.30
C ARG A 151 16.43 6.42 -1.53
N ARG A 152 17.29 5.65 -2.16
CA ARG A 152 17.91 4.47 -1.56
C ARG A 152 19.35 4.74 -1.16
N THR A 153 19.81 4.02 -0.15
CA THR A 153 21.25 3.97 0.19
C THR A 153 22.01 3.14 -0.85
N SER A 154 23.35 3.16 -0.77
CA SER A 154 24.22 2.30 -1.59
C SER A 154 23.94 0.80 -1.43
N HIS A 155 23.38 0.40 -0.29
CA HIS A 155 23.00 -0.99 0.00
C HIS A 155 21.58 -1.35 -0.44
N GLY A 156 20.83 -0.38 -1.01
CA GLY A 156 19.49 -0.60 -1.52
C GLY A 156 18.36 -0.31 -0.53
N ASP A 157 18.68 -0.01 0.72
CA ASP A 157 17.68 0.31 1.74
C ASP A 157 17.02 1.68 1.49
N PRO A 158 15.73 1.84 1.79
CA PRO A 158 15.05 3.11 1.66
C PRO A 158 15.57 4.11 2.70
N ALA A 159 16.27 5.16 2.25
CA ALA A 159 16.75 6.23 3.12
C ALA A 159 15.72 7.33 3.32
N VAL A 160 15.04 7.73 2.25
CA VAL A 160 14.01 8.78 2.27
C VAL A 160 12.88 8.36 1.35
N VAL A 161 11.66 8.50 1.83
CA VAL A 161 10.43 8.33 1.05
C VAL A 161 9.68 9.65 1.06
N VAL A 162 9.42 10.20 -0.12
CA VAL A 162 8.62 11.42 -0.28
C VAL A 162 7.31 11.04 -0.94
N LEU A 163 6.20 11.38 -0.28
CA LEU A 163 4.85 11.18 -0.78
C LEU A 163 4.32 12.51 -1.31
N ARG A 164 3.73 12.50 -2.49
CA ARG A 164 2.95 13.61 -3.00
C ARG A 164 1.48 13.31 -2.84
N GLN A 165 0.80 14.16 -2.08
CA GLN A 165 -0.62 14.02 -1.83
C GLN A 165 -1.30 15.37 -1.96
N GLN A 166 -2.49 15.40 -2.54
CA GLN A 166 -3.33 16.60 -2.60
C GLN A 166 -4.45 16.47 -1.58
N MET A 167 -4.54 17.46 -0.69
CA MET A 167 -5.57 17.52 0.33
C MET A 167 -6.28 18.87 0.30
N PRO A 168 -7.60 18.92 0.60
CA PRO A 168 -8.30 20.17 0.80
C PRO A 168 -7.70 20.90 2.02
N PHE A 169 -7.62 22.22 1.95
CA PHE A 169 -7.04 23.05 3.02
C PHE A 169 -7.65 22.75 4.40
N ARG A 170 -8.96 22.53 4.46
CA ARG A 170 -9.69 22.21 5.71
C ARG A 170 -9.26 20.92 6.40
N GLU A 171 -8.64 19.98 5.66
CA GLU A 171 -8.20 18.66 6.18
C GLU A 171 -6.74 18.69 6.66
N LEU A 172 -6.05 19.81 6.46
CA LEU A 172 -4.68 20.00 6.92
C LEU A 172 -4.65 20.21 8.43
N THR A 173 -3.52 19.82 9.05
CA THR A 173 -3.29 20.13 10.45
C THR A 173 -3.21 21.65 10.67
N PRO A 174 -3.58 22.19 11.85
CA PRO A 174 -3.56 23.63 12.10
C PRO A 174 -2.23 24.32 11.83
N GLU A 175 -1.12 23.61 12.09
CA GLU A 175 0.24 24.11 11.83
C GLU A 175 0.50 24.30 10.33
N ILE A 176 0.12 23.31 9.51
CA ILE A 176 0.27 23.35 8.05
C ILE A 176 -0.69 24.39 7.45
N GLN A 177 -1.88 24.55 8.02
CA GLN A 177 -2.85 25.57 7.60
C GLN A 177 -2.26 26.98 7.80
N ALA A 178 -1.65 27.24 8.97
CA ALA A 178 -1.02 28.52 9.26
C ALA A 178 0.15 28.82 8.29
N ASP A 179 0.98 27.83 8.01
CA ASP A 179 2.11 27.98 7.06
C ASP A 179 1.61 28.19 5.62
N ALA A 180 0.58 27.46 5.19
CA ALA A 180 -0.02 27.62 3.87
C ALA A 180 -0.68 29.00 3.69
N GLN A 181 -1.32 29.54 4.73
CA GLN A 181 -1.87 30.90 4.72
C GLN A 181 -0.77 31.95 4.69
N ALA A 182 0.28 31.80 5.51
CA ALA A 182 1.42 32.71 5.53
C ALA A 182 2.11 32.79 4.16
N LYS A 183 2.21 31.65 3.47
CA LYS A 183 2.78 31.55 2.12
C LYS A 183 1.80 31.86 1.00
N GLN A 184 0.57 32.24 1.30
CA GLN A 184 -0.52 32.55 0.35
C GLN A 184 -0.83 31.43 -0.65
N ILE A 185 -0.57 30.18 -0.29
CA ILE A 185 -0.81 28.99 -1.13
C ILE A 185 -2.30 28.66 -1.16
N ALA A 186 -2.99 28.83 -0.03
CA ALA A 186 -4.42 28.58 0.09
C ALA A 186 -5.10 29.70 0.88
N LYS A 187 -6.28 30.12 0.41
CA LYS A 187 -7.09 31.19 1.03
C LYS A 187 -8.48 30.72 1.42
N ARG A 188 -9.00 29.65 0.82
CA ARG A 188 -10.34 29.13 1.02
C ARG A 188 -10.28 27.68 1.50
N ASP A 189 -11.26 27.26 2.28
CA ASP A 189 -11.38 25.89 2.78
C ASP A 189 -11.44 24.81 1.69
N SER A 190 -11.90 25.21 0.48
CA SER A 190 -11.97 24.33 -0.69
C SER A 190 -10.69 24.26 -1.52
N ASP A 191 -9.70 25.13 -1.22
CA ASP A 191 -8.44 25.17 -1.98
C ASP A 191 -7.69 23.85 -1.73
N LYS A 192 -7.11 23.31 -2.80
CA LYS A 192 -6.33 22.08 -2.72
C LYS A 192 -4.86 22.40 -2.57
N CYS A 193 -4.23 21.78 -1.58
CA CYS A 193 -2.81 21.95 -1.30
C CYS A 193 -2.06 20.67 -1.67
N ASP A 194 -0.94 20.84 -2.39
CA ASP A 194 -0.01 19.74 -2.65
C ASP A 194 0.93 19.61 -1.45
N LEU A 195 0.97 18.43 -0.86
CA LEU A 195 1.85 18.05 0.24
C LEU A 195 2.96 17.14 -0.27
N TYR A 196 4.16 17.32 0.26
CA TYR A 196 5.33 16.52 -0.06
C TYR A 196 6.00 15.99 1.20
#